data_ff1ef44fe21c5b59cfc5599b87bcdccb
#
_entry.id   ff1ef44fe21c5b59cfc5599b87bcdccb
#
_cell.length_a   1.000
_cell.length_b   1.000
_cell.length_c   1.000
_cell.angle_alpha   90.00
_cell.angle_beta   90.00
_cell.angle_gamma   90.00
#
_symmetry.space_group_name_H-M   'P 1'
#
loop_
_entity.id
_entity.type
_entity.pdbx_description
1 polymer ?
#
loop_
_entity_poly.entity_id
_entity_poly.type
_entity_poly.pdbx_seq_one_letter_code
_entity_poly.pdbx_strand_id
1 'polypeptide(L)'
;MAKLNRKYIDKHWLMFVIRGVMAIVFGCAIFFSGITDVNNIIAMASVFLLFMGIIDSVGALYASTKKHDWINSIIDALVDIIAAIALLFFAKDSLVSSLIVISIYTIASGIIDIFHGFLSTVDPTDRFIRVLAGVFGCVMGAVIINAGNFEIMTFMRFFGAYMMVVGITSMIYGVHNRAQEIEDKVARSQARKKSSKKSKK
;
A
#
# COMPACT_ATOMS: atom_id res chain seq x y z
N MET A 1 -30.68 9.85 -4.58
CA MET A 1 -29.38 9.49 -5.18
C MET A 1 -28.35 10.52 -4.75
N ALA A 2 -27.52 10.19 -3.79
CA ALA A 2 -26.47 11.08 -3.30
C ALA A 2 -25.47 11.35 -4.43
N LYS A 3 -25.35 12.59 -4.87
CA LYS A 3 -24.23 13.05 -5.70
C LYS A 3 -22.96 12.89 -4.87
N LEU A 4 -22.34 11.74 -4.99
CA LEU A 4 -21.01 11.50 -4.43
C LEU A 4 -20.11 12.64 -4.89
N ASN A 5 -19.54 13.31 -3.89
CA ASN A 5 -18.68 14.47 -4.08
C ASN A 5 -17.31 14.00 -4.63
N ARG A 6 -17.29 13.55 -5.90
CA ARG A 6 -16.11 13.07 -6.64
C ARG A 6 -15.07 14.17 -6.87
N LYS A 7 -15.01 15.17 -6.00
CA LYS A 7 -14.25 16.41 -6.23
C LYS A 7 -12.74 16.27 -5.97
N TYR A 8 -12.27 15.11 -5.47
CA TYR A 8 -10.96 15.06 -4.81
C TYR A 8 -10.08 13.85 -5.13
N ILE A 9 -10.18 13.26 -6.33
CA ILE A 9 -9.16 12.30 -6.79
C ILE A 9 -8.01 13.12 -7.40
N ASP A 10 -7.25 13.79 -6.56
CA ASP A 10 -6.12 14.61 -6.99
C ASP A 10 -4.80 13.90 -6.65
N LYS A 11 -4.02 13.57 -7.67
CA LYS A 11 -2.56 13.25 -7.64
C LYS A 11 -2.07 12.15 -6.65
N HIS A 12 -2.93 11.58 -5.80
CA HIS A 12 -2.56 10.47 -4.92
C HIS A 12 -2.18 9.20 -5.71
N TRP A 13 -2.69 9.05 -6.94
CA TRP A 13 -2.38 7.90 -7.78
C TRP A 13 -0.87 7.68 -7.94
N LEU A 14 -0.09 8.77 -8.00
CA LEU A 14 1.36 8.68 -8.17
C LEU A 14 2.04 8.02 -6.96
N MET A 15 1.56 8.30 -5.74
CA MET A 15 2.08 7.67 -4.52
C MET A 15 1.86 6.16 -4.53
N PHE A 16 0.66 5.71 -4.94
CA PHE A 16 0.38 4.27 -5.07
C PHE A 16 1.24 3.61 -6.15
N VAL A 17 1.50 4.30 -7.26
CA VAL A 17 2.38 3.78 -8.32
C VAL A 17 3.82 3.68 -7.81
N ILE A 18 4.35 4.71 -7.14
CA ILE A 18 5.70 4.69 -6.58
C ILE A 18 5.82 3.58 -5.53
N ARG A 19 4.86 3.49 -4.60
CA ARG A 19 4.80 2.41 -3.61
C ARG A 19 4.80 1.03 -4.28
N GLY A 20 4.00 0.86 -5.32
CA GLY A 20 3.90 -0.39 -6.07
C GLY A 20 5.21 -0.76 -6.77
N VAL A 21 5.85 0.18 -7.45
CA VAL A 21 7.13 -0.04 -8.11
C VAL A 21 8.20 -0.43 -7.10
N MET A 22 8.30 0.27 -5.97
CA MET A 22 9.26 -0.03 -4.92
C MET A 22 9.03 -1.41 -4.31
N ALA A 23 7.78 -1.79 -4.07
CA ALA A 23 7.43 -3.11 -3.54
C ALA A 23 7.80 -4.23 -4.53
N ILE A 24 7.61 -4.03 -5.83
CA ILE A 24 8.03 -4.99 -6.86
C ILE A 24 9.55 -5.11 -6.90
N VAL A 25 10.28 -3.99 -6.94
CA VAL A 25 11.75 -3.99 -6.97
C VAL A 25 12.31 -4.69 -5.75
N PHE A 26 11.78 -4.38 -4.57
CA PHE A 26 12.19 -5.01 -3.32
C PHE A 26 11.82 -6.50 -3.29
N GLY A 27 10.60 -6.85 -3.71
CA GLY A 27 10.16 -8.24 -3.81
C GLY A 27 11.02 -9.07 -4.75
N CYS A 28 11.37 -8.53 -5.92
CA CYS A 28 12.32 -9.15 -6.84
C CYS A 28 13.72 -9.29 -6.22
N ALA A 29 14.21 -8.24 -5.57
CA ALA A 29 15.52 -8.28 -4.91
C ALA A 29 15.59 -9.40 -3.88
N ILE A 30 14.57 -9.54 -3.04
CA ILE A 30 14.51 -10.62 -2.05
C ILE A 30 14.35 -11.99 -2.72
N PHE A 31 13.47 -12.13 -3.69
CA PHE A 31 13.16 -13.40 -4.34
C PHE A 31 14.38 -14.01 -5.04
N PHE A 32 15.19 -13.17 -5.69
CA PHE A 32 16.32 -13.59 -6.50
C PHE A 32 17.68 -13.49 -5.80
N SER A 33 17.79 -12.78 -4.67
CA SER A 33 19.09 -12.48 -4.04
C SER A 33 19.82 -13.68 -3.47
N GLY A 34 19.11 -14.77 -3.16
CA GLY A 34 19.72 -15.91 -2.45
C GLY A 34 20.34 -15.54 -1.08
N ILE A 35 19.97 -14.38 -0.53
CA ILE A 35 20.47 -13.90 0.77
C ILE A 35 19.94 -14.82 1.85
N THR A 36 20.87 -15.41 2.61
CA THR A 36 20.57 -16.29 3.74
C THR A 36 20.96 -15.68 5.09
N ASP A 37 21.68 -14.56 5.06
CA ASP A 37 22.07 -13.84 6.27
C ASP A 37 20.88 -13.06 6.82
N VAL A 38 20.48 -13.41 8.04
CA VAL A 38 19.35 -12.83 8.75
C VAL A 38 19.50 -11.32 8.92
N ASN A 39 20.71 -10.84 9.24
CA ASN A 39 20.96 -9.42 9.45
C ASN A 39 20.74 -8.59 8.18
N ASN A 40 21.18 -9.09 7.03
CA ASN A 40 20.95 -8.45 5.76
C ASN A 40 19.47 -8.40 5.38
N ILE A 41 18.74 -9.47 5.67
CA ILE A 41 17.30 -9.54 5.44
C ILE A 41 16.56 -8.51 6.30
N ILE A 42 16.87 -8.45 7.58
CA ILE A 42 16.27 -7.49 8.52
C ILE A 42 16.59 -6.05 8.08
N ALA A 43 17.85 -5.77 7.74
CA ALA A 43 18.26 -4.45 7.28
C ALA A 43 17.48 -4.04 6.02
N MET A 44 17.39 -4.91 5.03
CA MET A 44 16.64 -4.65 3.79
C MET A 44 15.15 -4.42 4.07
N ALA A 45 14.53 -5.26 4.88
CA ALA A 45 13.12 -5.11 5.23
C ALA A 45 12.86 -3.81 6.01
N SER A 46 13.73 -3.46 6.96
CA SER A 46 13.61 -2.23 7.74
C SER A 46 13.74 -0.99 6.89
N VAL A 47 14.74 -0.96 5.98
CA VAL A 47 14.93 0.16 5.04
C VAL A 47 13.72 0.30 4.12
N PHE A 48 13.19 -0.82 3.62
CA PHE A 48 12.00 -0.82 2.78
C PHE A 48 10.78 -0.25 3.53
N LEU A 49 10.50 -0.70 4.76
CA LEU A 49 9.39 -0.21 5.55
C LEU A 49 9.54 1.26 5.94
N LEU A 50 10.75 1.72 6.28
CA LEU A 50 11.00 3.14 6.51
C LEU A 50 10.69 3.97 5.27
N PHE A 51 11.13 3.49 4.10
CA PHE A 51 10.87 4.19 2.85
C PHE A 51 9.38 4.25 2.53
N MET A 52 8.63 3.15 2.76
CA MET A 52 7.17 3.12 2.63
C MET A 52 6.49 4.10 3.59
N GLY A 53 6.87 4.09 4.86
CA GLY A 53 6.33 5.02 5.85
C GLY A 53 6.60 6.49 5.51
N ILE A 54 7.75 6.81 4.90
CA ILE A 54 8.04 8.16 4.39
C ILE A 54 7.11 8.53 3.24
N ILE A 55 6.91 7.63 2.26
CA ILE A 55 6.02 7.86 1.12
C ILE A 55 4.60 8.10 1.61
N ASP A 56 4.09 7.27 2.53
CA ASP A 56 2.75 7.39 3.06
C ASP A 56 2.58 8.64 3.94
N SER A 57 3.62 9.05 4.67
CA SER A 57 3.65 10.32 5.41
C SER A 57 3.55 11.53 4.47
N VAL A 58 4.30 11.53 3.37
CA VAL A 58 4.22 12.59 2.34
C VAL A 58 2.83 12.59 1.70
N GLY A 59 2.27 11.40 1.42
CA GLY A 59 0.90 11.24 0.94
C GLY A 59 -0.13 11.84 1.89
N ALA A 60 0.00 11.57 3.19
CA ALA A 60 -0.86 12.10 4.24
C ALA A 60 -0.79 13.63 4.34
N LEU A 61 0.42 14.20 4.33
CA LEU A 61 0.61 15.66 4.32
C LEU A 61 -0.06 16.31 3.11
N TYR A 62 0.09 15.70 1.94
CA TYR A 62 -0.56 16.20 0.72
C TYR A 62 -2.09 16.09 0.80
N ALA A 63 -2.63 15.01 1.36
CA ALA A 63 -4.06 14.82 1.58
C ALA A 63 -4.63 15.83 2.59
N SER A 64 -3.90 16.12 3.68
CA SER A 64 -4.33 17.04 4.73
C SER A 64 -4.53 18.47 4.22
N THR A 65 -3.66 18.94 3.30
CA THR A 65 -3.79 20.26 2.69
C THR A 65 -5.07 20.42 1.87
N LYS A 66 -5.68 19.31 1.45
CA LYS A 66 -6.90 19.29 0.63
C LYS A 66 -8.17 18.87 1.37
N LYS A 67 -8.13 18.74 2.70
CA LYS A 67 -9.25 18.29 3.54
C LYS A 67 -9.82 16.93 3.11
N HIS A 68 -8.96 16.02 2.69
CA HIS A 68 -9.34 14.66 2.30
C HIS A 68 -8.93 13.67 3.40
N ASP A 69 -9.35 12.39 3.28
CA ASP A 69 -9.14 11.30 4.25
C ASP A 69 -7.64 11.01 4.53
N TRP A 70 -6.95 12.03 5.05
CA TRP A 70 -5.53 11.99 5.39
C TRP A 70 -5.24 11.05 6.56
N ILE A 71 -6.26 10.77 7.38
CA ILE A 71 -6.16 9.89 8.55
C ILE A 71 -5.71 8.49 8.14
N ASN A 72 -6.26 7.96 7.06
CA ASN A 72 -5.92 6.63 6.55
C ASN A 72 -4.44 6.53 6.16
N SER A 73 -3.93 7.52 5.44
CA SER A 73 -2.51 7.55 5.04
C SER A 73 -1.57 7.74 6.24
N ILE A 74 -2.00 8.44 7.30
CA ILE A 74 -1.21 8.53 8.54
C ILE A 74 -1.17 7.17 9.25
N ILE A 75 -2.28 6.46 9.31
CA ILE A 75 -2.32 5.13 9.96
C ILE A 75 -1.36 4.18 9.23
N ASP A 76 -1.39 4.15 7.89
CA ASP A 76 -0.47 3.33 7.09
C ASP A 76 0.99 3.72 7.37
N ALA A 77 1.31 5.02 7.33
CA ALA A 77 2.64 5.54 7.61
C ALA A 77 3.15 5.17 9.02
N LEU A 78 2.30 5.29 10.03
CA LEU A 78 2.65 4.94 11.41
C LEU A 78 2.94 3.44 11.55
N VAL A 79 2.14 2.59 10.94
CA VAL A 79 2.32 1.13 10.99
C VAL A 79 3.63 0.73 10.31
N ASP A 80 3.95 1.32 9.16
CA ASP A 80 5.19 1.06 8.42
C ASP A 80 6.43 1.50 9.25
N ILE A 81 6.39 2.71 9.82
CA ILE A 81 7.50 3.25 10.62
C ILE A 81 7.69 2.45 11.91
N ILE A 82 6.60 2.12 12.61
CA ILE A 82 6.66 1.32 13.85
C ILE A 82 7.24 -0.07 13.55
N ALA A 83 6.82 -0.71 12.47
CA ALA A 83 7.34 -2.02 12.07
C ALA A 83 8.82 -1.96 11.70
N ALA A 84 9.26 -0.91 10.98
CA ALA A 84 10.66 -0.70 10.66
C ALA A 84 11.52 -0.53 11.92
N ILE A 85 11.08 0.28 12.87
CA ILE A 85 11.75 0.47 14.16
C ILE A 85 11.78 -0.84 14.96
N ALA A 86 10.65 -1.56 14.99
CA ALA A 86 10.57 -2.85 15.68
C ALA A 86 11.57 -3.87 15.10
N LEU A 87 11.72 -3.93 13.77
CA LEU A 87 12.71 -4.79 13.13
C LEU A 87 14.14 -4.41 13.51
N LEU A 88 14.47 -3.12 13.48
CA LEU A 88 15.83 -2.66 13.77
C LEU A 88 16.24 -2.86 15.22
N PHE A 89 15.32 -2.70 16.17
CA PHE A 89 15.68 -2.70 17.61
C PHE A 89 15.36 -4.00 18.32
N PHE A 90 14.29 -4.71 17.94
CA PHE A 90 13.82 -5.91 18.64
C PHE A 90 14.11 -7.21 17.90
N ALA A 91 14.37 -7.15 16.60
CA ALA A 91 14.55 -8.34 15.78
C ALA A 91 15.99 -8.56 15.30
N LYS A 92 16.92 -7.67 15.68
CA LYS A 92 18.27 -7.54 15.13
C LYS A 92 19.09 -8.83 15.18
N ASP A 93 18.88 -9.68 16.19
CA ASP A 93 19.75 -10.83 16.44
C ASP A 93 19.02 -12.18 16.33
N SER A 94 17.74 -12.17 15.91
CA SER A 94 16.93 -13.40 15.90
C SER A 94 15.99 -13.46 14.71
N LEU A 95 16.16 -14.52 13.90
CA LEU A 95 15.24 -14.82 12.80
C LEU A 95 13.80 -14.96 13.30
N VAL A 96 13.58 -15.65 14.42
CA VAL A 96 12.25 -15.88 14.99
C VAL A 96 11.59 -14.55 15.35
N SER A 97 12.33 -13.65 16.03
CA SER A 97 11.82 -12.33 16.38
C SER A 97 11.48 -11.50 15.14
N SER A 98 12.29 -11.57 14.09
CA SER A 98 12.03 -10.91 12.81
C SER A 98 10.76 -11.43 12.14
N LEU A 99 10.57 -12.73 12.12
CA LEU A 99 9.37 -13.36 11.56
C LEU A 99 8.12 -12.95 12.32
N ILE A 100 8.19 -12.86 13.65
CA ILE A 100 7.06 -12.40 14.48
C ILE A 100 6.72 -10.95 14.15
N VAL A 101 7.70 -10.05 14.08
CA VAL A 101 7.46 -8.63 13.76
C VAL A 101 6.88 -8.47 12.36
N ILE A 102 7.45 -9.15 11.36
CA ILE A 102 6.96 -9.10 9.97
C ILE A 102 5.53 -9.67 9.88
N SER A 103 5.25 -10.75 10.60
CA SER A 103 3.92 -11.37 10.64
C SER A 103 2.88 -10.43 11.23
N ILE A 104 3.17 -9.84 12.40
CA ILE A 104 2.28 -8.86 13.07
C ILE A 104 2.05 -7.66 12.14
N TYR A 105 3.11 -7.13 11.54
CA TYR A 105 3.00 -6.04 10.57
C TYR A 105 2.10 -6.41 9.39
N THR A 106 2.31 -7.57 8.77
CA THR A 106 1.57 -8.01 7.59
C THR A 106 0.08 -8.24 7.92
N ILE A 107 -0.22 -8.79 9.09
CA ILE A 107 -1.61 -8.95 9.57
C ILE A 107 -2.24 -7.58 9.85
N ALA A 108 -1.54 -6.70 10.56
CA ALA A 108 -2.06 -5.37 10.89
C ALA A 108 -2.34 -4.55 9.63
N SER A 109 -1.39 -4.51 8.68
CA SER A 109 -1.57 -3.86 7.39
C SER A 109 -2.75 -4.47 6.61
N GLY A 110 -2.87 -5.81 6.58
CA GLY A 110 -3.99 -6.49 5.94
C GLY A 110 -5.35 -6.14 6.57
N ILE A 111 -5.44 -6.06 7.88
CA ILE A 111 -6.66 -5.63 8.59
C ILE A 111 -7.00 -4.18 8.24
N ILE A 112 -6.02 -3.30 8.21
CA ILE A 112 -6.20 -1.89 7.84
C ILE A 112 -6.72 -1.78 6.41
N ASP A 113 -6.16 -2.52 5.45
CA ASP A 113 -6.63 -2.53 4.07
C ASP A 113 -8.08 -3.03 3.94
N ILE A 114 -8.47 -4.04 4.71
CA ILE A 114 -9.86 -4.52 4.76
C ILE A 114 -10.77 -3.40 5.28
N PHE A 115 -10.43 -2.77 6.40
CA PHE A 115 -11.20 -1.66 6.96
C PHE A 115 -11.30 -0.49 5.98
N HIS A 116 -10.21 -0.09 5.36
CA HIS A 116 -10.21 0.95 4.33
C HIS A 116 -11.09 0.58 3.13
N GLY A 117 -11.08 -0.67 2.70
CA GLY A 117 -11.94 -1.17 1.65
C GLY A 117 -13.43 -1.04 2.01
N PHE A 118 -13.81 -1.37 3.25
CA PHE A 118 -15.22 -1.28 3.69
C PHE A 118 -15.67 0.14 3.99
N LEU A 119 -14.82 0.97 4.57
CA LEU A 119 -15.15 2.34 4.95
C LEU A 119 -15.03 3.32 3.77
N SER A 120 -14.29 2.97 2.74
CA SER A 120 -14.14 3.81 1.56
C SER A 120 -15.47 3.92 0.82
N THR A 121 -15.92 5.15 0.59
CA THR A 121 -17.07 5.48 -0.27
C THR A 121 -16.72 5.46 -1.76
N VAL A 122 -15.53 5.01 -2.10
CA VAL A 122 -14.97 4.95 -3.45
C VAL A 122 -15.60 3.79 -4.26
N ASP A 123 -15.31 3.73 -5.54
CA ASP A 123 -15.85 2.74 -6.49
C ASP A 123 -15.81 1.30 -5.95
N PRO A 124 -16.81 0.47 -6.32
CA PRO A 124 -16.84 -0.94 -5.94
C PRO A 124 -15.59 -1.71 -6.33
N THR A 125 -14.94 -1.34 -7.45
CA THR A 125 -13.69 -1.95 -7.92
C THR A 125 -12.53 -1.67 -6.96
N ASP A 126 -12.38 -0.43 -6.52
CA ASP A 126 -11.32 -0.05 -5.57
C ASP A 126 -11.51 -0.72 -4.22
N ARG A 127 -12.78 -0.82 -3.77
CA ARG A 127 -13.14 -1.56 -2.56
C ARG A 127 -12.73 -3.02 -2.66
N PHE A 128 -13.08 -3.67 -3.77
CA PHE A 128 -12.76 -5.08 -3.98
C PHE A 128 -11.25 -5.34 -3.98
N ILE A 129 -10.47 -4.51 -4.69
CA ILE A 129 -9.01 -4.64 -4.77
C ILE A 129 -8.38 -4.50 -3.37
N ARG A 130 -8.80 -3.51 -2.58
CA ARG A 130 -8.26 -3.29 -1.22
C ARG A 130 -8.61 -4.44 -0.27
N VAL A 131 -9.87 -4.88 -0.27
CA VAL A 131 -10.30 -6.01 0.57
C VAL A 131 -9.55 -7.27 0.20
N LEU A 132 -9.38 -7.54 -1.10
CA LEU A 132 -8.63 -8.71 -1.57
C LEU A 132 -7.15 -8.63 -1.14
N ALA A 133 -6.50 -7.47 -1.29
CA ALA A 133 -5.13 -7.25 -0.83
C ALA A 133 -5.00 -7.44 0.69
N GLY A 134 -5.94 -6.92 1.46
CA GLY A 134 -5.96 -7.07 2.91
C GLY A 134 -6.16 -8.51 3.38
N VAL A 135 -7.09 -9.25 2.76
CA VAL A 135 -7.28 -10.68 3.03
C VAL A 135 -5.99 -11.46 2.72
N PHE A 136 -5.37 -11.16 1.58
CA PHE A 136 -4.11 -11.79 1.20
C PHE A 136 -3.00 -11.47 2.19
N GLY A 137 -2.92 -10.22 2.68
CA GLY A 137 -1.99 -9.81 3.74
C GLY A 137 -2.19 -10.60 5.03
N CYS A 138 -3.43 -10.74 5.50
CA CYS A 138 -3.73 -11.52 6.70
C CYS A 138 -3.34 -13.01 6.55
N VAL A 139 -3.64 -13.61 5.40
CA VAL A 139 -3.25 -15.00 5.12
C VAL A 139 -1.73 -15.15 5.10
N MET A 140 -1.02 -14.23 4.44
CA MET A 140 0.43 -14.26 4.38
C MET A 140 1.06 -14.05 5.75
N GLY A 141 0.54 -13.13 6.58
CA GLY A 141 1.02 -12.97 7.95
C GLY A 141 0.83 -14.23 8.78
N ALA A 142 -0.29 -14.93 8.64
CA ALA A 142 -0.51 -16.23 9.29
C ALA A 142 0.45 -17.33 8.79
N VAL A 143 0.80 -17.33 7.51
CA VAL A 143 1.81 -18.23 6.96
C VAL A 143 3.19 -17.90 7.52
N ILE A 144 3.55 -16.61 7.60
CA ILE A 144 4.86 -16.16 8.10
C ILE A 144 5.06 -16.55 9.56
N ILE A 145 4.06 -16.42 10.42
CA ILE A 145 4.19 -16.78 11.86
C ILE A 145 4.49 -18.28 12.05
N ASN A 146 4.05 -19.11 11.11
CA ASN A 146 4.32 -20.54 11.10
C ASN A 146 5.61 -20.90 10.34
N ALA A 147 6.27 -19.94 9.71
CA ALA A 147 7.45 -20.14 8.88
C ALA A 147 8.71 -20.51 9.68
N GLY A 148 8.68 -20.45 11.02
CA GLY A 148 9.77 -20.91 11.87
C GLY A 148 10.18 -22.38 11.62
N ASN A 149 9.32 -23.16 10.95
CA ASN A 149 9.59 -24.53 10.53
C ASN A 149 10.11 -24.64 9.09
N PHE A 150 10.17 -23.55 8.34
CA PHE A 150 10.64 -23.53 6.95
C PHE A 150 12.12 -23.13 6.87
N GLU A 151 12.78 -23.66 5.85
CA GLU A 151 14.09 -23.17 5.47
C GLU A 151 14.02 -21.67 5.12
N ILE A 152 14.98 -20.89 5.61
CA ILE A 152 15.04 -19.43 5.46
C ILE A 152 14.89 -19.00 3.99
N MET A 153 15.49 -19.72 3.05
CA MET A 153 15.39 -19.43 1.63
C MET A 153 13.97 -19.59 1.10
N THR A 154 13.26 -20.60 1.55
CA THR A 154 11.86 -20.84 1.18
C THR A 154 10.98 -19.70 1.70
N PHE A 155 11.17 -19.30 2.96
CA PHE A 155 10.49 -18.14 3.52
C PHE A 155 10.74 -16.86 2.69
N MET A 156 11.99 -16.59 2.34
CA MET A 156 12.37 -15.39 1.58
C MET A 156 11.69 -15.34 0.20
N ARG A 157 11.60 -16.50 -0.47
CA ARG A 157 10.86 -16.58 -1.74
C ARG A 157 9.38 -16.29 -1.58
N PHE A 158 8.73 -16.83 -0.55
CA PHE A 158 7.33 -16.52 -0.27
C PHE A 158 7.13 -15.02 0.06
N PHE A 159 8.01 -14.44 0.88
CA PHE A 159 7.94 -13.03 1.23
C PHE A 159 8.20 -12.11 0.02
N GLY A 160 9.19 -12.43 -0.81
CA GLY A 160 9.45 -11.71 -2.06
C GLY A 160 8.27 -11.79 -3.03
N ALA A 161 7.68 -12.97 -3.20
CA ALA A 161 6.49 -13.14 -4.03
C ALA A 161 5.30 -12.33 -3.49
N TYR A 162 5.09 -12.35 -2.16
CA TYR A 162 4.07 -11.51 -1.51
C TYR A 162 4.26 -10.04 -1.82
N MET A 163 5.47 -9.51 -1.67
CA MET A 163 5.79 -8.11 -1.96
C MET A 163 5.54 -7.73 -3.43
N MET A 164 5.83 -8.65 -4.37
CA MET A 164 5.50 -8.43 -5.78
C MET A 164 4.00 -8.32 -6.01
N VAL A 165 3.19 -9.18 -5.39
CA VAL A 165 1.72 -9.14 -5.49
C VAL A 165 1.18 -7.84 -4.90
N VAL A 166 1.64 -7.43 -3.71
CA VAL A 166 1.27 -6.15 -3.09
C VAL A 166 1.66 -4.96 -3.97
N GLY A 167 2.84 -5.03 -4.59
CA GLY A 167 3.30 -3.99 -5.51
C GLY A 167 2.42 -3.88 -6.76
N ILE A 168 2.06 -5.02 -7.37
CA ILE A 168 1.19 -5.05 -8.55
C ILE A 168 -0.20 -4.51 -8.20
N THR A 169 -0.79 -4.93 -7.08
CA THR A 169 -2.10 -4.42 -6.63
C THR A 169 -2.08 -2.92 -6.37
N SER A 170 -1.03 -2.40 -5.74
CA SER A 170 -0.84 -0.96 -5.52
C SER A 170 -0.72 -0.18 -6.84
N MET A 171 0.01 -0.72 -7.82
CA MET A 171 0.12 -0.09 -9.15
C MET A 171 -1.22 -0.07 -9.88
N ILE A 172 -1.95 -1.19 -9.89
CA ILE A 172 -3.28 -1.29 -10.51
C ILE A 172 -4.21 -0.25 -9.90
N TYR A 173 -4.22 -0.15 -8.56
CA TYR A 173 -5.00 0.84 -7.84
C TYR A 173 -4.63 2.27 -8.23
N GLY A 174 -3.33 2.59 -8.29
CA GLY A 174 -2.85 3.91 -8.69
C GLY A 174 -3.23 4.28 -10.14
N VAL A 175 -3.08 3.34 -11.07
CA VAL A 175 -3.44 3.56 -12.49
C VAL A 175 -4.96 3.72 -12.65
N HIS A 176 -5.76 2.92 -11.93
CA HIS A 176 -7.22 3.03 -11.96
C HIS A 176 -7.69 4.41 -11.48
N ASN A 177 -7.16 4.89 -10.35
CA ASN A 177 -7.45 6.23 -9.84
C ASN A 177 -7.08 7.34 -10.82
N ARG A 178 -5.97 7.19 -11.55
CA ARG A 178 -5.59 8.13 -12.60
C ARG A 178 -6.59 8.16 -13.75
N ALA A 179 -7.06 6.99 -14.19
CA ALA A 179 -8.02 6.91 -15.29
C ALA A 179 -9.33 7.63 -14.90
N GLN A 180 -9.84 7.42 -13.70
CA GLN A 180 -11.03 8.12 -13.18
C GLN A 180 -10.82 9.64 -13.12
N GLU A 181 -9.64 10.12 -12.69
CA GLU A 181 -9.33 11.55 -12.67
C GLU A 181 -9.40 12.18 -14.07
N ILE A 182 -8.89 11.48 -15.08
CA ILE A 182 -8.92 11.94 -16.46
C ILE A 182 -10.37 12.02 -16.97
N GLU A 183 -11.17 10.99 -16.74
CA GLU A 183 -12.58 10.96 -17.13
C GLU A 183 -13.38 12.11 -16.50
N ASP A 184 -13.19 12.36 -15.21
CA ASP A 184 -13.82 13.46 -14.50
C ASP A 184 -13.42 14.84 -15.08
N LYS A 185 -12.15 15.02 -15.43
CA LYS A 185 -11.67 16.26 -16.07
C LYS A 185 -12.32 16.49 -17.43
N VAL A 186 -12.43 15.43 -18.24
CA VAL A 186 -13.08 15.49 -19.55
C VAL A 186 -14.58 15.83 -19.39
N ALA A 187 -15.28 15.15 -18.50
CA ALA A 187 -16.71 15.39 -18.25
C ALA A 187 -16.98 16.85 -17.80
N ARG A 188 -16.11 17.39 -16.92
CA ARG A 188 -16.23 18.81 -16.44
C ARG A 188 -15.97 19.78 -17.58
N SER A 189 -14.99 19.52 -18.45
CA SER A 189 -14.70 20.39 -19.59
C SER A 189 -15.87 20.45 -20.59
N GLN A 190 -16.50 19.31 -20.83
CA GLN A 190 -17.69 19.21 -21.70
C GLN A 190 -18.90 19.93 -21.08
N ALA A 191 -19.13 19.80 -19.77
CA ALA A 191 -20.20 20.48 -19.06
C ALA A 191 -20.04 22.01 -19.11
N ARG A 192 -18.80 22.53 -18.94
CA ARG A 192 -18.51 23.97 -19.05
C ARG A 192 -18.77 24.49 -20.47
N LYS A 193 -18.37 23.75 -21.52
CA LYS A 193 -18.64 24.10 -22.90
C LYS A 193 -20.14 24.16 -23.22
N LYS A 194 -20.94 23.23 -22.67
CA LYS A 194 -22.41 23.23 -22.82
C LYS A 194 -23.07 24.43 -22.13
N SER A 195 -22.61 24.78 -20.92
CA SER A 195 -23.12 25.94 -20.17
C SER A 195 -22.82 27.26 -20.88
N SER A 196 -21.59 27.43 -21.38
CA SER A 196 -21.18 28.63 -22.13
C SER A 196 -21.98 28.82 -23.44
N LYS A 197 -22.36 27.73 -24.12
CA LYS A 197 -23.22 27.80 -25.31
C LYS A 197 -24.67 28.18 -25.00
N LYS A 198 -25.18 27.80 -23.80
CA LYS A 198 -26.54 28.17 -23.37
C LYS A 198 -26.66 29.64 -22.94
N SER A 199 -25.58 30.24 -22.42
CA SER A 199 -25.55 31.63 -21.99
C SER A 199 -25.41 32.65 -23.15
N LYS A 200 -25.06 32.15 -24.35
CA LYS A 200 -24.90 32.99 -25.56
C LYS A 200 -26.12 32.96 -26.49
N LYS A 201 -27.17 32.20 -26.13
CA LYS A 201 -28.51 32.26 -26.75
C LYS A 201 -29.48 32.98 -25.83
#